data_75465c399a65187cb587997391cd30b4
#
_entry.id   75465c399a65187cb587997391cd30b4
#
_cell.length_a   1.000
_cell.length_b   1.000
_cell.length_c   1.000
_cell.angle_alpha   90.00
_cell.angle_beta   90.00
_cell.angle_gamma   90.00
#
_symmetry.space_group_name_H-M   'P 1'
#
loop_
_entity.id
_entity.type
_entity.pdbx_description
1 polymer ?
#
loop_
_entity_poly.entity_id
_entity_poly.type
_entity_poly.pdbx_seq_one_letter_code
_entity_poly.pdbx_strand_id
1 'polypeptide(L)'
;SKKASVDLIREAKKEGMEITCETAPHYFTFNTDDLSKDAFKNGVYKMNPPLGTKEDMEAVIEGLLDGTIDVIATDHAPHSIDEKLKDYPLSPNGIVGFETVVGATLSRFNIDILVQKMAINPAKILGLNDFNDLKTGSFANLTIIDENKKWKVDQTKFKSKCKISPFNEIEFKGKAVGTVINGKLNMIEDEEIQQ
;
A
#
# COMPACT_ATOMS: atom_id res chain seq x y z
N SER A 1 -11.47 1.84 5.04
CA SER A 1 -10.90 1.31 6.32
C SER A 1 -11.95 0.69 7.24
N LYS A 2 -13.24 0.80 6.94
CA LYS A 2 -14.34 0.30 7.77
C LYS A 2 -15.29 -0.56 6.96
N LYS A 3 -15.74 -1.68 7.58
CA LYS A 3 -16.74 -2.59 7.00
C LYS A 3 -18.00 -1.85 6.54
N ALA A 4 -18.56 -1.00 7.40
CA ALA A 4 -19.75 -0.23 7.05
C ALA A 4 -19.58 0.63 5.79
N SER A 5 -18.39 1.21 5.58
CA SER A 5 -18.10 1.97 4.36
C SER A 5 -18.00 1.06 3.13
N VAL A 6 -17.39 -0.13 3.27
CA VAL A 6 -17.30 -1.10 2.18
C VAL A 6 -18.69 -1.58 1.78
N ASP A 7 -19.54 -1.89 2.76
CA ASP A 7 -20.92 -2.35 2.52
C ASP A 7 -21.76 -1.27 1.80
N LEU A 8 -21.67 -0.01 2.23
CA LEU A 8 -22.35 1.12 1.57
C LEU A 8 -21.89 1.30 0.11
N ILE A 9 -20.59 1.23 -0.16
CA ILE A 9 -20.06 1.32 -1.53
C ILE A 9 -20.54 0.14 -2.38
N ARG A 10 -20.56 -1.07 -1.80
CA ARG A 10 -21.04 -2.26 -2.50
C ARG A 10 -22.50 -2.13 -2.90
N GLU A 11 -23.35 -1.62 -2.01
CA GLU A 11 -24.76 -1.34 -2.31
C GLU A 11 -24.93 -0.26 -3.37
N ALA A 12 -24.24 0.88 -3.23
CA ALA A 12 -24.30 1.94 -4.20
C ALA A 12 -23.90 1.50 -5.62
N LYS A 13 -22.85 0.66 -5.73
CA LYS A 13 -22.44 0.07 -7.02
C LYS A 13 -23.50 -0.89 -7.58
N LYS A 14 -24.17 -1.68 -6.73
CA LYS A 14 -25.28 -2.55 -7.15
C LYS A 14 -26.50 -1.75 -7.67
N GLU A 15 -26.71 -0.58 -7.12
CA GLU A 15 -27.74 0.36 -7.59
C GLU A 15 -27.34 1.10 -8.88
N GLY A 16 -26.15 0.84 -9.42
CA GLY A 16 -25.67 1.43 -10.67
C GLY A 16 -25.04 2.82 -10.52
N MET A 17 -24.68 3.22 -9.31
CA MET A 17 -23.97 4.48 -9.10
C MET A 17 -22.54 4.41 -9.66
N GLU A 18 -22.16 5.42 -10.43
CA GLU A 18 -20.81 5.58 -10.97
C GLU A 18 -19.88 6.15 -9.89
N ILE A 19 -19.47 5.31 -8.95
CA ILE A 19 -18.56 5.67 -7.87
C ILE A 19 -17.34 4.75 -7.86
N THR A 20 -16.21 5.30 -7.42
CA THR A 20 -14.98 4.54 -7.17
C THR A 20 -14.51 4.76 -5.75
N CYS A 21 -13.78 3.81 -5.21
CA CYS A 21 -13.17 3.95 -3.90
C CYS A 21 -11.79 3.30 -3.83
N GLU A 22 -11.00 3.74 -2.86
CA GLU A 22 -9.65 3.25 -2.64
C GLU A 22 -9.43 2.80 -1.19
N THR A 23 -8.39 2.01 -1.01
CA THR A 23 -7.85 1.64 0.30
C THR A 23 -6.32 1.70 0.26
N ALA A 24 -5.68 1.49 1.41
CA ALA A 24 -4.22 1.50 1.52
C ALA A 24 -3.70 0.23 2.23
N PRO A 25 -2.42 -0.14 2.02
CA PRO A 25 -1.85 -1.39 2.54
C PRO A 25 -2.00 -1.59 4.04
N HIS A 26 -1.93 -0.54 4.82
CA HIS A 26 -2.07 -0.63 6.27
C HIS A 26 -3.47 -1.07 6.73
N TYR A 27 -4.54 -0.85 5.92
CA TYR A 27 -5.90 -1.27 6.25
C TYR A 27 -6.20 -2.74 5.96
N PHE A 28 -5.36 -3.43 5.21
CA PHE A 28 -5.44 -4.86 5.01
C PHE A 28 -4.25 -5.64 5.62
N THR A 29 -3.37 -4.92 6.35
CA THR A 29 -2.23 -5.51 7.06
C THR A 29 -2.41 -5.45 8.57
N PHE A 30 -2.92 -4.34 9.09
CA PHE A 30 -3.07 -4.09 10.52
C PHE A 30 -4.53 -3.92 10.93
N ASN A 31 -4.83 -4.32 12.16
CA ASN A 31 -6.10 -4.07 12.83
C ASN A 31 -5.84 -3.76 14.31
N THR A 32 -6.83 -3.18 14.98
CA THR A 32 -6.69 -2.79 16.39
C THR A 32 -6.71 -3.96 17.35
N ASP A 33 -7.25 -5.11 16.95
CA ASP A 33 -7.43 -6.26 17.83
C ASP A 33 -6.11 -7.04 18.04
N ASP A 34 -5.23 -7.01 17.01
CA ASP A 34 -3.94 -7.70 17.04
C ASP A 34 -2.80 -6.79 17.57
N LEU A 35 -3.02 -5.46 17.63
CA LEU A 35 -2.02 -4.53 18.12
C LEU A 35 -2.03 -4.42 19.65
N SER A 36 -0.85 -4.46 20.25
CA SER A 36 -0.70 -4.19 21.69
C SER A 36 -1.01 -2.72 22.00
N LYS A 37 -1.33 -2.43 23.28
CA LYS A 37 -1.53 -1.04 23.75
C LYS A 37 -0.30 -0.16 23.52
N ASP A 38 0.88 -0.74 23.48
CA ASP A 38 2.14 -0.02 23.24
C ASP A 38 2.25 0.54 21.81
N ALA A 39 1.54 -0.05 20.84
CA ALA A 39 1.44 0.47 19.49
C ALA A 39 0.84 1.90 19.44
N PHE A 40 0.10 2.28 20.46
CA PHE A 40 -0.59 3.57 20.54
C PHE A 40 0.08 4.56 21.55
N LYS A 41 1.32 4.29 21.96
CA LYS A 41 2.09 5.25 22.78
C LYS A 41 2.52 6.46 21.97
N ASN A 42 2.82 6.29 20.70
CA ASN A 42 3.27 7.34 19.80
C ASN A 42 2.56 7.25 18.42
N GLY A 43 2.99 8.07 17.46
CA GLY A 43 2.34 8.18 16.16
C GLY A 43 2.71 7.11 15.13
N VAL A 44 3.48 6.07 15.46
CA VAL A 44 3.91 5.06 14.46
C VAL A 44 2.71 4.42 13.75
N TYR A 45 1.68 4.05 14.50
CA TYR A 45 0.42 3.49 13.98
C TYR A 45 -0.71 4.52 13.83
N LYS A 46 -0.36 5.82 13.76
CA LYS A 46 -1.35 6.88 13.60
C LYS A 46 -1.50 7.29 12.15
N MET A 47 -2.64 6.98 11.56
CA MET A 47 -3.06 7.35 10.22
C MET A 47 -4.53 7.84 10.22
N ASN A 48 -4.99 8.42 9.15
CA ASN A 48 -6.37 8.89 9.00
C ASN A 48 -6.93 8.44 7.64
N PRO A 49 -8.03 7.68 7.63
CA PRO A 49 -8.79 7.15 8.79
C PRO A 49 -7.96 6.27 9.73
N PRO A 50 -8.34 6.11 11.01
CA PRO A 50 -7.64 5.22 11.92
C PRO A 50 -7.85 3.75 11.53
N LEU A 51 -6.96 2.88 12.01
CA LEU A 51 -7.10 1.43 11.85
C LEU A 51 -8.45 0.95 12.38
N GLY A 52 -9.02 -0.02 11.71
CA GLY A 52 -10.24 -0.70 12.11
C GLY A 52 -9.99 -1.94 12.97
N THR A 53 -11.08 -2.62 13.32
CA THR A 53 -11.07 -3.95 13.93
C THR A 53 -10.61 -5.00 12.91
N LYS A 54 -10.45 -6.23 13.37
CA LYS A 54 -10.18 -7.36 12.47
C LYS A 54 -11.31 -7.57 11.46
N GLU A 55 -12.57 -7.41 11.88
CA GLU A 55 -13.73 -7.48 10.98
C GLU A 55 -13.69 -6.39 9.90
N ASP A 56 -13.28 -5.17 10.25
CA ASP A 56 -13.08 -4.07 9.30
C ASP A 56 -11.99 -4.41 8.27
N MET A 57 -10.87 -4.97 8.72
CA MET A 57 -9.76 -5.40 7.87
C MET A 57 -10.20 -6.50 6.90
N GLU A 58 -10.91 -7.51 7.38
CA GLU A 58 -11.44 -8.61 6.56
C GLU A 58 -12.40 -8.10 5.49
N ALA A 59 -13.28 -7.15 5.83
CA ALA A 59 -14.18 -6.52 4.86
C ALA A 59 -13.45 -5.71 3.78
N VAL A 60 -12.33 -5.06 4.13
CA VAL A 60 -11.46 -4.39 3.14
C VAL A 60 -10.83 -5.41 2.20
N ILE A 61 -10.35 -6.55 2.72
CA ILE A 61 -9.78 -7.63 1.90
C ILE A 61 -10.83 -8.20 0.94
N GLU A 62 -12.03 -8.51 1.44
CA GLU A 62 -13.15 -8.97 0.62
C GLU A 62 -13.51 -7.95 -0.46
N GLY A 63 -13.59 -6.65 -0.10
CA GLY A 63 -13.91 -5.59 -1.05
C GLY A 63 -12.87 -5.41 -2.16
N LEU A 64 -11.59 -5.72 -1.91
CA LEU A 64 -10.56 -5.75 -2.94
C LEU A 64 -10.74 -6.95 -3.88
N LEU A 65 -11.14 -8.11 -3.35
CA LEU A 65 -11.30 -9.34 -4.11
C LEU A 65 -12.59 -9.34 -4.96
N ASP A 66 -13.70 -8.83 -4.43
CA ASP A 66 -14.99 -8.80 -5.11
C ASP A 66 -15.18 -7.60 -6.06
N GLY A 67 -14.22 -6.67 -6.09
CA GLY A 67 -14.26 -5.50 -6.96
C GLY A 67 -15.02 -4.29 -6.38
N THR A 68 -15.50 -4.36 -5.15
CA THR A 68 -16.11 -3.21 -4.46
C THR A 68 -15.10 -2.08 -4.29
N ILE A 69 -13.85 -2.40 -3.91
CA ILE A 69 -12.75 -1.43 -3.83
C ILE A 69 -11.97 -1.47 -5.14
N ASP A 70 -11.83 -0.31 -5.77
CA ASP A 70 -11.25 -0.17 -7.11
C ASP A 70 -9.73 -0.07 -7.10
N VAL A 71 -9.16 0.60 -6.12
CA VAL A 71 -7.76 1.04 -6.10
C VAL A 71 -7.07 0.70 -4.77
N ILE A 72 -5.81 0.33 -4.84
CA ILE A 72 -4.88 0.37 -3.72
C ILE A 72 -3.99 1.60 -3.91
N ALA A 73 -4.19 2.61 -3.07
CA ALA A 73 -3.33 3.78 -2.97
C ALA A 73 -2.31 3.61 -1.84
N THR A 74 -1.18 4.32 -1.89
CA THR A 74 -0.15 4.17 -0.86
C THR A 74 -0.47 4.88 0.44
N ASP A 75 -1.26 5.95 0.36
CA ASP A 75 -1.48 6.90 1.46
C ASP A 75 -0.15 7.35 2.11
N HIS A 76 0.86 7.59 1.25
CA HIS A 76 2.21 7.96 1.66
C HIS A 76 2.22 9.39 2.22
N ALA A 77 2.25 9.52 3.54
CA ALA A 77 2.22 10.79 4.25
C ALA A 77 3.35 10.84 5.32
N PRO A 78 4.60 11.08 4.91
CA PRO A 78 5.74 11.13 5.82
C PRO A 78 5.71 12.38 6.70
N HIS A 79 6.12 12.21 7.95
CA HIS A 79 6.38 13.27 8.92
C HIS A 79 7.77 13.11 9.51
N SER A 80 8.29 14.12 10.20
CA SER A 80 9.58 14.01 10.87
C SER A 80 9.55 12.96 11.99
N ILE A 81 10.72 12.41 12.29
CA ILE A 81 10.87 11.41 13.38
C ILE A 81 10.38 11.99 14.70
N ASP A 82 10.78 13.23 15.01
CA ASP A 82 10.42 13.90 16.26
C ASP A 82 8.91 14.13 16.39
N GLU A 83 8.21 14.38 15.27
CA GLU A 83 6.75 14.50 15.26
C GLU A 83 6.06 13.16 15.46
N LYS A 84 6.53 12.12 14.80
CA LYS A 84 5.93 10.78 14.89
C LYS A 84 6.16 10.10 16.23
N LEU A 85 7.24 10.43 16.94
CA LEU A 85 7.55 9.89 18.26
C LEU A 85 6.92 10.66 19.44
N LYS A 86 6.22 11.76 19.18
CA LYS A 86 5.37 12.40 20.20
C LYS A 86 4.29 11.43 20.69
N ASP A 87 3.76 11.72 21.87
CA ASP A 87 2.59 11.01 22.40
C ASP A 87 1.49 10.94 21.34
N TYR A 88 0.77 9.82 21.29
CA TYR A 88 -0.21 9.54 20.24
C TYR A 88 -1.18 10.69 19.95
N PRO A 89 -1.79 11.40 20.95
CA PRO A 89 -2.66 12.52 20.67
C PRO A 89 -1.99 13.70 19.97
N LEU A 90 -0.71 13.92 20.23
CA LEU A 90 0.08 15.07 19.73
C LEU A 90 0.80 14.77 18.41
N SER A 91 0.94 13.51 18.03
CA SER A 91 1.60 13.14 16.80
C SER A 91 0.70 13.37 15.58
N PRO A 92 1.24 13.72 14.39
CA PRO A 92 0.45 13.86 13.17
C PRO A 92 -0.02 12.49 12.64
N ASN A 93 -1.12 12.51 11.88
CA ASN A 93 -1.56 11.36 11.08
C ASN A 93 -0.67 11.18 9.86
N GLY A 94 -0.44 9.94 9.45
CA GLY A 94 0.28 9.59 8.23
C GLY A 94 1.45 8.65 8.48
N ILE A 95 1.75 7.82 7.48
CA ILE A 95 2.85 6.85 7.48
C ILE A 95 3.58 6.88 6.15
N VAL A 96 4.80 6.32 6.10
CA VAL A 96 5.47 6.05 4.83
C VAL A 96 4.92 4.76 4.22
N GLY A 97 4.59 4.80 2.92
CA GLY A 97 3.94 3.69 2.22
C GLY A 97 4.64 3.27 0.93
N PHE A 98 5.44 4.13 0.27
CA PHE A 98 6.00 3.81 -1.05
C PHE A 98 6.88 2.57 -1.06
N GLU A 99 7.76 2.43 -0.08
CA GLU A 99 8.74 1.34 -0.06
C GLU A 99 8.16 -0.01 0.34
N THR A 100 6.94 -0.02 0.89
CA THR A 100 6.30 -1.23 1.44
C THR A 100 5.09 -1.71 0.67
N VAL A 101 4.50 -0.87 -0.20
CA VAL A 101 3.22 -1.15 -0.86
C VAL A 101 3.20 -2.44 -1.67
N VAL A 102 4.27 -2.72 -2.45
CA VAL A 102 4.37 -3.94 -3.27
C VAL A 102 4.44 -5.18 -2.37
N GLY A 103 5.33 -5.17 -1.39
CA GLY A 103 5.50 -6.28 -0.45
C GLY A 103 4.25 -6.56 0.38
N ALA A 104 3.62 -5.52 0.93
CA ALA A 104 2.39 -5.65 1.70
C ALA A 104 1.25 -6.22 0.84
N THR A 105 1.11 -5.75 -0.42
CA THR A 105 0.09 -6.23 -1.33
C THR A 105 0.34 -7.69 -1.73
N LEU A 106 1.55 -8.05 -2.17
CA LEU A 106 1.87 -9.42 -2.61
C LEU A 106 1.96 -10.44 -1.47
N SER A 107 2.12 -9.99 -0.24
CA SER A 107 2.01 -10.87 0.94
C SER A 107 0.57 -11.26 1.26
N ARG A 108 -0.41 -10.54 0.72
CA ARG A 108 -1.84 -10.79 0.96
C ARG A 108 -2.60 -11.24 -0.29
N PHE A 109 -2.18 -10.77 -1.47
CA PHE A 109 -2.86 -10.98 -2.74
C PHE A 109 -1.86 -11.49 -3.81
N ASN A 110 -2.38 -11.95 -4.94
CA ASN A 110 -1.57 -12.30 -6.10
C ASN A 110 -1.20 -11.07 -6.94
N ILE A 111 -0.35 -11.27 -7.93
CA ILE A 111 0.13 -10.21 -8.84
C ILE A 111 -1.02 -9.57 -9.65
N ASP A 112 -2.06 -10.34 -9.99
CA ASP A 112 -3.18 -9.82 -10.78
C ASP A 112 -3.93 -8.72 -10.02
N ILE A 113 -4.16 -8.92 -8.72
CA ILE A 113 -4.78 -7.90 -7.85
C ILE A 113 -3.88 -6.67 -7.76
N LEU A 114 -2.58 -6.84 -7.58
CA LEU A 114 -1.64 -5.72 -7.55
C LEU A 114 -1.70 -4.91 -8.84
N VAL A 115 -1.56 -5.56 -10.00
CA VAL A 115 -1.59 -4.89 -11.31
C VAL A 115 -2.94 -4.24 -11.56
N GLN A 116 -4.04 -4.94 -11.29
CA GLN A 116 -5.39 -4.41 -11.49
C GLN A 116 -5.65 -3.18 -10.63
N LYS A 117 -5.29 -3.24 -9.33
CA LYS A 117 -5.67 -2.21 -8.35
C LYS A 117 -4.68 -1.06 -8.24
N MET A 118 -3.42 -1.24 -8.66
CA MET A 118 -2.38 -0.21 -8.55
C MET A 118 -1.94 0.39 -9.89
N ALA A 119 -2.28 -0.24 -11.02
CA ALA A 119 -1.92 0.26 -12.34
C ALA A 119 -3.15 0.44 -13.24
N ILE A 120 -3.87 -0.65 -13.56
CA ILE A 120 -4.94 -0.62 -14.58
C ILE A 120 -6.12 0.26 -14.14
N ASN A 121 -6.68 0.01 -12.96
CA ASN A 121 -7.84 0.77 -12.48
C ASN A 121 -7.52 2.26 -12.24
N PRO A 122 -6.42 2.63 -11.56
CA PRO A 122 -6.05 4.03 -11.42
C PRO A 122 -5.92 4.77 -12.75
N ALA A 123 -5.25 4.17 -13.73
CA ALA A 123 -5.09 4.80 -15.03
C ALA A 123 -6.44 4.94 -15.76
N LYS A 124 -7.31 3.95 -15.68
CA LYS A 124 -8.67 4.03 -16.24
C LYS A 124 -9.48 5.16 -15.59
N ILE A 125 -9.46 5.27 -14.26
CA ILE A 125 -10.18 6.31 -13.50
C ILE A 125 -9.67 7.70 -13.86
N LEU A 126 -8.36 7.84 -14.06
CA LEU A 126 -7.71 9.10 -14.44
C LEU A 126 -7.75 9.40 -15.94
N GLY A 127 -8.30 8.51 -16.78
CA GLY A 127 -8.34 8.67 -18.23
C GLY A 127 -6.96 8.54 -18.91
N LEU A 128 -6.00 7.88 -18.28
CA LEU A 128 -4.63 7.70 -18.77
C LEU A 128 -4.53 6.46 -19.67
N ASN A 129 -5.16 6.50 -20.84
CA ASN A 129 -5.31 5.33 -21.72
C ASN A 129 -3.98 4.84 -22.32
N ASP A 130 -2.96 5.71 -22.43
CA ASP A 130 -1.68 5.40 -23.08
C ASP A 130 -0.62 4.83 -22.12
N PHE A 131 -0.92 4.75 -20.82
CA PHE A 131 0.06 4.41 -19.78
C PHE A 131 -0.04 2.96 -19.26
N ASN A 132 -1.00 2.17 -19.74
CA ASN A 132 -1.29 0.81 -19.25
C ASN A 132 -1.05 -0.28 -20.27
N ASP A 133 -0.19 -0.05 -21.25
CA ASP A 133 -0.06 -0.97 -22.36
C ASP A 133 1.39 -1.48 -22.50
N LEU A 134 1.54 -2.80 -22.57
CA LEU A 134 2.81 -3.47 -22.89
C LEU A 134 2.96 -3.76 -24.39
N LYS A 135 2.19 -3.08 -25.26
CA LYS A 135 2.29 -3.28 -26.70
C LYS A 135 3.54 -2.64 -27.29
N THR A 136 4.00 -3.19 -28.40
CA THR A 136 5.08 -2.59 -29.18
C THR A 136 4.70 -1.18 -29.61
N GLY A 137 5.55 -0.21 -29.30
CA GLY A 137 5.33 1.21 -29.58
C GLY A 137 4.80 2.03 -28.39
N SER A 138 4.39 1.39 -27.28
CA SER A 138 4.01 2.09 -26.06
C SER A 138 5.24 2.63 -25.32
N PHE A 139 5.02 3.67 -24.52
CA PHE A 139 6.08 4.20 -23.65
C PHE A 139 6.51 3.16 -22.62
N ALA A 140 7.82 2.94 -22.52
CA ALA A 140 8.37 2.01 -21.53
C ALA A 140 8.47 2.69 -20.15
N ASN A 141 7.36 2.66 -19.40
CA ASN A 141 7.27 3.03 -17.99
C ASN A 141 6.77 1.81 -17.21
N LEU A 142 7.69 1.06 -16.63
CA LEU A 142 7.43 -0.27 -16.10
C LEU A 142 8.00 -0.42 -14.70
N THR A 143 7.35 -1.25 -13.88
CA THR A 143 7.93 -1.75 -12.63
C THR A 143 8.25 -3.23 -12.80
N ILE A 144 9.47 -3.62 -12.46
CA ILE A 144 9.93 -5.02 -12.49
C ILE A 144 9.77 -5.56 -11.08
N ILE A 145 9.00 -6.65 -10.94
CA ILE A 145 8.65 -7.24 -9.65
C ILE A 145 9.12 -8.69 -9.62
N ASP A 146 9.80 -9.07 -8.53
CA ASP A 146 10.04 -10.46 -8.16
C ASP A 146 8.98 -10.87 -7.13
N GLU A 147 8.00 -11.65 -7.56
CA GLU A 147 6.88 -12.11 -6.72
C GLU A 147 7.31 -13.07 -5.60
N ASN A 148 8.45 -13.72 -5.75
CA ASN A 148 8.91 -14.77 -4.82
C ASN A 148 9.95 -14.27 -3.84
N LYS A 149 10.49 -13.08 -4.05
CA LYS A 149 11.52 -12.52 -3.19
C LYS A 149 10.99 -12.30 -1.78
N LYS A 150 11.55 -13.02 -0.81
CA LYS A 150 11.29 -12.79 0.61
C LYS A 150 12.27 -11.74 1.11
N TRP A 151 11.78 -10.81 1.89
CA TRP A 151 12.59 -9.75 2.46
C TRP A 151 11.97 -9.22 3.74
N LYS A 152 12.81 -8.69 4.62
CA LYS A 152 12.40 -8.08 5.86
C LYS A 152 12.49 -6.55 5.71
N VAL A 153 11.47 -5.85 6.15
CA VAL A 153 11.44 -4.39 6.07
C VAL A 153 12.47 -3.82 7.04
N ASP A 154 13.41 -3.07 6.50
CA ASP A 154 14.36 -2.26 7.25
C ASP A 154 14.09 -0.79 6.96
N GLN A 155 13.40 -0.12 7.87
CA GLN A 155 13.04 1.29 7.71
C GLN A 155 14.23 2.23 7.58
N THR A 156 15.43 1.84 8.04
CA THR A 156 16.63 2.67 7.93
C THR A 156 17.08 2.82 6.48
N LYS A 157 16.74 1.85 5.62
CA LYS A 157 17.05 1.81 4.18
C LYS A 157 16.05 2.55 3.30
N PHE A 158 14.95 3.06 3.85
CA PHE A 158 13.98 3.82 3.07
C PHE A 158 14.60 5.03 2.38
N LYS A 159 14.19 5.33 1.17
CA LYS A 159 14.59 6.55 0.45
C LYS A 159 13.79 7.77 0.94
N SER A 160 12.61 7.56 1.49
CA SER A 160 11.85 8.59 2.19
C SER A 160 12.68 9.23 3.30
N LYS A 161 12.50 10.54 3.52
CA LYS A 161 13.17 11.25 4.62
C LYS A 161 12.72 10.75 6.00
N CYS A 162 11.47 10.31 6.11
CA CYS A 162 10.98 9.65 7.31
C CYS A 162 11.46 8.20 7.35
N LYS A 163 12.14 7.84 8.45
CA LYS A 163 12.67 6.50 8.70
C LYS A 163 11.85 5.75 9.75
N ILE A 164 10.57 6.09 9.93
CA ILE A 164 9.67 5.42 10.87
C ILE A 164 8.49 4.82 10.10
N SER A 165 8.24 3.54 10.33
CA SER A 165 7.16 2.81 9.67
C SER A 165 6.57 1.73 10.59
N PRO A 166 5.24 1.56 10.59
CA PRO A 166 4.61 0.42 11.28
C PRO A 166 4.96 -0.92 10.63
N PHE A 167 5.49 -0.91 9.41
CA PHE A 167 5.92 -2.12 8.70
C PHE A 167 7.34 -2.57 9.05
N ASN A 168 8.11 -1.80 9.86
CA ASN A 168 9.47 -2.18 10.21
C ASN A 168 9.54 -3.59 10.81
N GLU A 169 10.54 -4.37 10.41
CA GLU A 169 10.78 -5.76 10.84
C GLU A 169 9.74 -6.79 10.31
N ILE A 170 8.72 -6.38 9.56
CA ILE A 170 7.78 -7.33 8.95
C ILE A 170 8.45 -8.02 7.76
N GLU A 171 8.26 -9.33 7.67
CA GLU A 171 8.67 -10.12 6.51
C GLU A 171 7.58 -10.07 5.44
N PHE A 172 7.97 -9.66 4.25
CA PHE A 172 7.11 -9.64 3.07
C PHE A 172 7.57 -10.64 2.01
N LYS A 173 6.62 -11.08 1.22
CA LYS A 173 6.84 -11.78 -0.05
C LYS A 173 6.53 -10.81 -1.20
N GLY A 174 7.39 -10.83 -2.22
CA GLY A 174 7.28 -9.94 -3.38
C GLY A 174 7.94 -8.58 -3.16
N LYS A 175 8.74 -8.17 -4.13
CA LYS A 175 9.50 -6.92 -4.08
C LYS A 175 9.63 -6.31 -5.47
N ALA A 176 9.48 -5.00 -5.59
CA ALA A 176 9.93 -4.28 -6.77
C ALA A 176 11.46 -4.32 -6.80
N VAL A 177 12.03 -4.81 -7.90
CA VAL A 177 13.48 -4.98 -8.08
C VAL A 177 14.06 -4.04 -9.13
N GLY A 178 13.22 -3.34 -9.86
CA GLY A 178 13.66 -2.35 -10.83
C GLY A 178 12.50 -1.55 -11.40
N THR A 179 12.84 -0.48 -12.09
CA THR A 179 11.90 0.35 -12.85
C THR A 179 12.49 0.70 -14.20
N VAL A 180 11.64 0.82 -15.21
CA VAL A 180 11.96 1.47 -16.47
C VAL A 180 11.18 2.77 -16.52
N ILE A 181 11.85 3.90 -16.68
CA ILE A 181 11.23 5.22 -16.77
C ILE A 181 11.73 5.89 -18.06
N ASN A 182 10.80 6.20 -18.95
CA ASN A 182 11.11 6.75 -20.27
C ASN A 182 12.17 5.93 -21.01
N GLY A 183 12.07 4.60 -20.95
CA GLY A 183 13.01 3.67 -21.57
C GLY A 183 14.34 3.48 -20.84
N LYS A 184 14.58 4.18 -19.72
CA LYS A 184 15.79 4.02 -18.91
C LYS A 184 15.55 3.01 -17.78
N LEU A 185 16.33 1.94 -17.78
CA LEU A 185 16.32 0.92 -16.71
C LEU A 185 17.05 1.44 -15.46
N ASN A 186 16.40 1.32 -14.31
CA ASN A 186 16.97 1.56 -12.99
C ASN A 186 16.73 0.31 -12.15
N MET A 187 17.78 -0.40 -11.80
CA MET A 187 17.69 -1.55 -10.88
C MET A 187 17.75 -1.04 -9.44
N ILE A 188 16.97 -1.69 -8.59
CA ILE A 188 17.04 -1.48 -7.14
C ILE A 188 18.10 -2.47 -6.65
N GLU A 189 19.30 -1.96 -6.36
CA GLU A 189 20.38 -2.77 -5.80
C GLU A 189 19.97 -3.22 -4.41
N ASP A 190 19.98 -4.53 -4.18
CA ASP A 190 20.03 -5.05 -2.82
C ASP A 190 21.46 -4.90 -2.35
N GLU A 191 21.71 -4.15 -1.30
CA GLU A 191 22.99 -4.24 -0.61
C GLU A 191 23.20 -5.71 -0.22
N GLU A 192 24.23 -6.34 -0.79
CA GLU A 192 24.62 -7.70 -0.45
C GLU A 192 24.78 -7.77 1.07
N ILE A 193 24.05 -8.70 1.68
CA ILE A 193 24.31 -9.07 3.07
C ILE A 193 25.74 -9.64 3.04
N GLN A 194 26.72 -8.85 3.48
CA GLN A 194 28.06 -9.37 3.73
C GLN A 194 27.89 -10.47 4.78
N GLN A 195 28.13 -11.70 4.32
CA GLN A 195 28.16 -12.91 5.16
C GLN A 195 29.33 -12.84 6.15
#